data_289cf35b1d664ab85e6c685ae56c16b2
#
_entry.id   289cf35b1d664ab85e6c685ae56c16b2
#
_cell.length_a   1.000
_cell.length_b   1.000
_cell.length_c   1.000
_cell.angle_alpha   90.00
_cell.angle_beta   90.00
_cell.angle_gamma   90.00
#
_symmetry.space_group_name_H-M   'P 1'
#
loop_
_entity.id
_entity.type
_entity.pdbx_description
1 polymer ?
#
loop_
_entity_poly.entity_id
_entity_poly.type
_entity_poly.pdbx_seq_one_letter_code
_entity_poly.pdbx_strand_id
1 'polypeptide(L)'
;MKIDLKGSMVAIVSPMLKGGQLDLQTFNKLVEWHISEGTNAIVVVGTTGESATLSMEEHCDLVSHCVGTANKRIPIIAGTGSNSTEEALYFTNSAKECGADACLLVAPYYNKPTQEGLFKHFKLIAESVDIPQILYNVPSRTGCDMELSLIHI
;
A
#
# COMPACT_ATOMS: atom_id res chain seq x y z
N MET A 1 7.30 12.51 10.73
CA MET A 1 7.98 11.53 11.63
C MET A 1 8.89 10.66 10.77
N LYS A 2 10.12 10.37 11.19
CA LYS A 2 11.01 9.52 10.40
C LYS A 2 10.63 8.05 10.69
N ILE A 3 10.05 7.35 9.72
CA ILE A 3 9.70 5.94 9.86
C ILE A 3 11.00 5.10 9.86
N ASP A 4 11.13 4.17 10.80
CA ASP A 4 12.24 3.20 10.82
C ASP A 4 11.76 1.89 10.17
N LEU A 5 12.16 1.67 8.92
CA LEU A 5 11.81 0.49 8.13
C LEU A 5 12.89 -0.59 8.27
N LYS A 6 12.93 -1.23 9.43
CA LYS A 6 13.86 -2.34 9.71
C LYS A 6 13.10 -3.57 10.18
N GLY A 7 13.68 -4.74 9.95
CA GLY A 7 13.13 -6.01 10.42
C GLY A 7 12.13 -6.65 9.47
N SER A 8 11.23 -7.47 10.01
CA SER A 8 10.23 -8.21 9.25
C SER A 8 8.98 -7.37 9.03
N MET A 9 8.63 -7.15 7.77
CA MET A 9 7.43 -6.43 7.36
C MET A 9 6.53 -7.37 6.56
N VAL A 10 5.29 -7.56 6.99
CA VAL A 10 4.36 -8.48 6.36
C VAL A 10 3.45 -7.75 5.36
N ALA A 11 3.31 -8.31 4.16
CA ALA A 11 2.19 -7.99 3.29
C ALA A 11 0.99 -8.85 3.73
N ILE A 12 0.07 -8.26 4.48
CA ILE A 12 -1.07 -8.97 5.08
C ILE A 12 -2.13 -9.31 4.04
N VAL A 13 -2.81 -10.43 4.22
CA VAL A 13 -3.97 -10.81 3.41
C VAL A 13 -5.22 -10.03 3.80
N SER A 14 -6.20 -9.97 2.90
CA SER A 14 -7.53 -9.42 3.17
C SER A 14 -8.53 -10.58 3.31
N PRO A 15 -8.82 -11.05 4.54
CA PRO A 15 -9.75 -12.15 4.74
C PRO A 15 -11.14 -11.81 4.22
N MET A 16 -11.77 -12.80 3.59
CA MET A 16 -13.10 -12.65 3.01
C MET A 16 -14.04 -13.73 3.51
N LEU A 17 -15.29 -13.39 3.71
CA LEU A 17 -16.38 -14.31 3.98
C LEU A 17 -16.71 -15.12 2.71
N LYS A 18 -17.47 -16.21 2.86
CA LYS A 18 -17.87 -17.08 1.74
C LYS A 18 -18.59 -16.34 0.60
N GLY A 19 -19.22 -15.22 0.89
CA GLY A 19 -19.90 -14.36 -0.09
C GLY A 19 -19.01 -13.29 -0.74
N GLY A 20 -17.71 -13.24 -0.44
CA GLY A 20 -16.75 -12.28 -0.99
C GLY A 20 -16.64 -10.96 -0.21
N GLN A 21 -17.46 -10.75 0.82
CA GLN A 21 -17.38 -9.57 1.67
C GLN A 21 -16.14 -9.65 2.58
N LEU A 22 -15.57 -8.51 2.94
CA LEU A 22 -14.44 -8.45 3.88
C LEU A 22 -14.80 -9.01 5.25
N ASP A 23 -13.96 -9.88 5.80
CA ASP A 23 -14.03 -10.36 7.18
C ASP A 23 -13.14 -9.50 8.08
N LEU A 24 -13.63 -8.34 8.44
CA LEU A 24 -12.90 -7.39 9.28
C LEU A 24 -12.60 -7.93 10.68
N GLN A 25 -13.42 -8.88 11.18
CA GLN A 25 -13.16 -9.51 12.48
C GLN A 25 -11.90 -10.41 12.42
N THR A 26 -11.80 -11.23 11.37
CA THR A 26 -10.60 -12.06 11.16
C THR A 26 -9.41 -11.19 10.81
N PHE A 27 -9.59 -10.13 10.02
CA PHE A 27 -8.54 -9.17 9.70
C PHE A 27 -7.93 -8.55 10.96
N ASN A 28 -8.75 -8.04 11.88
CA ASN A 28 -8.28 -7.46 13.14
C ASN A 28 -7.51 -8.47 13.99
N LYS A 29 -7.98 -9.74 14.05
CA LYS A 29 -7.25 -10.82 14.76
C LYS A 29 -5.87 -11.07 14.15
N LEU A 30 -5.74 -11.01 12.82
CA LEU A 30 -4.46 -11.17 12.13
C LEU A 30 -3.51 -9.99 12.42
N VAL A 31 -4.01 -8.76 12.43
CA VAL A 31 -3.22 -7.58 12.81
C VAL A 31 -2.69 -7.73 14.25
N GLU A 32 -3.56 -8.09 15.20
CA GLU A 32 -3.16 -8.32 16.59
C GLU A 32 -2.14 -9.45 16.72
N TRP A 33 -2.35 -10.55 16.00
CA TRP A 33 -1.41 -11.66 15.99
C TRP A 33 -0.03 -11.23 15.46
N HIS A 34 0.05 -10.52 14.35
CA HIS A 34 1.32 -10.00 13.82
C HIS A 34 2.04 -9.09 14.81
N ILE A 35 1.29 -8.25 15.52
CA ILE A 35 1.87 -7.37 16.55
C ILE A 35 2.44 -8.22 17.71
N SER A 36 1.69 -9.22 18.17
CA SER A 36 2.12 -10.10 19.27
C SER A 36 3.35 -10.96 18.92
N GLU A 37 3.49 -11.35 17.64
CA GLU A 37 4.62 -12.14 17.13
C GLU A 37 5.84 -11.28 16.77
N GLY A 38 5.82 -9.97 17.03
CA GLY A 38 6.96 -9.08 16.84
C GLY A 38 7.21 -8.65 15.40
N THR A 39 6.18 -8.69 14.54
CA THR A 39 6.25 -8.09 13.20
C THR A 39 6.56 -6.59 13.32
N ASN A 40 7.49 -6.09 12.50
CA ASN A 40 8.00 -4.72 12.62
C ASN A 40 7.16 -3.69 11.85
N ALA A 41 6.45 -4.10 10.82
CA ALA A 41 5.47 -3.26 10.11
C ALA A 41 4.46 -4.13 9.35
N ILE A 42 3.28 -3.60 9.06
CA ILE A 42 2.26 -4.26 8.24
C ILE A 42 2.06 -3.44 6.96
N VAL A 43 2.15 -4.13 5.82
CA VAL A 43 1.74 -3.60 4.51
C VAL A 43 0.33 -4.08 4.26
N VAL A 44 -0.64 -3.18 4.34
CA VAL A 44 -2.06 -3.46 4.10
C VAL A 44 -2.44 -3.11 2.66
N VAL A 45 -3.35 -3.86 2.08
CA VAL A 45 -3.85 -3.72 0.69
C VAL A 45 -2.73 -3.64 -0.36
N GLY A 46 -1.65 -4.40 -0.14
CA GLY A 46 -0.67 -4.69 -1.19
C GLY A 46 -1.18 -5.78 -2.14
N THR A 47 -0.30 -6.32 -2.98
CA THR A 47 -0.64 -7.42 -3.92
C THR A 47 -1.18 -8.65 -3.18
N THR A 48 -0.60 -9.02 -2.04
CA THR A 48 -1.06 -10.13 -1.20
C THR A 48 -2.45 -9.86 -0.61
N GLY A 49 -2.77 -8.60 -0.33
CA GLY A 49 -4.09 -8.17 0.14
C GLY A 49 -5.12 -7.98 -0.99
N GLU A 50 -4.82 -8.45 -2.22
CA GLU A 50 -5.73 -8.46 -3.36
C GLU A 50 -6.27 -7.08 -3.76
N SER A 51 -5.45 -6.02 -3.59
CA SER A 51 -5.83 -4.62 -3.83
C SER A 51 -6.53 -4.37 -5.16
N ALA A 52 -6.13 -5.08 -6.22
CA ALA A 52 -6.69 -4.88 -7.56
C ALA A 52 -8.13 -5.38 -7.74
N THR A 53 -8.67 -6.14 -6.79
CA THR A 53 -10.03 -6.72 -6.83
C THR A 53 -10.96 -6.13 -5.78
N LEU A 54 -10.45 -5.26 -4.90
CA LEU A 54 -11.25 -4.52 -3.94
C LEU A 54 -11.90 -3.31 -4.59
N SER A 55 -13.10 -2.97 -4.15
CA SER A 55 -13.67 -1.66 -4.44
C SER A 55 -12.86 -0.55 -3.75
N MET A 56 -13.00 0.70 -4.21
CA MET A 56 -12.32 1.83 -3.58
C MET A 56 -12.70 1.99 -2.09
N GLU A 57 -13.95 1.72 -1.76
CA GLU A 57 -14.45 1.78 -0.38
C GLU A 57 -13.81 0.69 0.49
N GLU A 58 -13.84 -0.57 0.05
CA GLU A 58 -13.21 -1.69 0.77
C GLU A 58 -11.71 -1.47 0.96
N HIS A 59 -11.04 -0.90 -0.04
CA HIS A 59 -9.61 -0.56 0.02
C HIS A 59 -9.33 0.44 1.16
N CYS A 60 -10.07 1.55 1.19
CA CYS A 60 -9.92 2.58 2.22
C CYS A 60 -10.31 2.07 3.61
N ASP A 61 -11.38 1.26 3.69
CA ASP A 61 -11.84 0.65 4.94
C ASP A 61 -10.78 -0.26 5.55
N LEU A 62 -10.14 -1.12 4.76
CA LEU A 62 -9.07 -2.00 5.26
C LEU A 62 -7.87 -1.20 5.78
N VAL A 63 -7.48 -0.12 5.10
CA VAL A 63 -6.41 0.77 5.59
C VAL A 63 -6.79 1.38 6.93
N SER A 64 -7.99 1.94 7.03
CA SER A 64 -8.51 2.57 8.24
C SER A 64 -8.60 1.57 9.41
N HIS A 65 -9.13 0.37 9.15
CA HIS A 65 -9.20 -0.69 10.16
C HIS A 65 -7.82 -1.16 10.62
N CYS A 66 -6.87 -1.31 9.70
CA CYS A 66 -5.50 -1.69 10.03
C CYS A 66 -4.84 -0.64 10.94
N VAL A 67 -4.92 0.64 10.57
CA VAL A 67 -4.38 1.75 11.35
C VAL A 67 -5.04 1.82 12.74
N GLY A 68 -6.37 1.73 12.79
CA GLY A 68 -7.13 1.75 14.04
C GLY A 68 -6.78 0.58 14.97
N THR A 69 -6.70 -0.64 14.43
CA THR A 69 -6.34 -1.84 15.18
C THR A 69 -4.89 -1.78 15.67
N ALA A 70 -3.95 -1.38 14.80
CA ALA A 70 -2.54 -1.27 15.17
C ALA A 70 -2.32 -0.21 16.26
N ASN A 71 -3.11 0.86 16.26
CA ASN A 71 -3.09 1.92 17.27
C ASN A 71 -1.67 2.41 17.59
N LYS A 72 -0.89 2.71 16.57
CA LYS A 72 0.50 3.18 16.61
C LYS A 72 1.51 2.26 17.32
N ARG A 73 1.16 0.99 17.55
CA ARG A 73 2.07 -0.01 18.14
C ARG A 73 3.15 -0.47 17.17
N ILE A 74 2.83 -0.53 15.88
CA ILE A 74 3.78 -0.77 14.78
C ILE A 74 3.41 0.11 13.59
N PRO A 75 4.36 0.43 12.67
CA PRO A 75 4.09 1.18 11.46
C PRO A 75 3.12 0.45 10.52
N ILE A 76 2.21 1.21 9.92
CA ILE A 76 1.30 0.73 8.87
C ILE A 76 1.68 1.37 7.54
N ILE A 77 1.94 0.54 6.55
CA ILE A 77 2.27 0.93 5.18
C ILE A 77 1.05 0.60 4.30
N ALA A 78 0.41 1.60 3.74
CA ALA A 78 -0.74 1.38 2.87
C ALA A 78 -0.31 1.12 1.42
N GLY A 79 -0.80 0.06 0.79
CA GLY A 79 -0.67 -0.12 -0.65
C GLY A 79 -1.59 0.87 -1.36
N THR A 80 -1.04 1.86 -2.05
CA THR A 80 -1.81 2.94 -2.69
C THR A 80 -1.50 3.10 -4.18
N GLY A 81 -0.63 2.25 -4.73
CA GLY A 81 -0.29 2.26 -6.15
C GLY A 81 -1.45 1.79 -7.02
N SER A 82 -1.63 2.45 -8.14
CA SER A 82 -2.59 2.11 -9.20
C SER A 82 -1.99 2.39 -10.57
N ASN A 83 -2.58 1.82 -11.63
CA ASN A 83 -2.24 2.17 -13.01
C ASN A 83 -2.89 3.49 -13.45
N SER A 84 -3.82 4.04 -12.68
CA SER A 84 -4.35 5.40 -12.80
C SER A 84 -3.65 6.30 -11.79
N THR A 85 -3.03 7.37 -12.27
CA THR A 85 -2.37 8.35 -11.39
C THR A 85 -3.37 9.06 -10.47
N GLU A 86 -4.57 9.34 -10.96
CA GLU A 86 -5.64 9.96 -10.18
C GLU A 86 -6.10 9.06 -9.03
N GLU A 87 -6.29 7.76 -9.32
CA GLU A 87 -6.65 6.77 -8.29
C GLU A 87 -5.53 6.58 -7.26
N ALA A 88 -4.28 6.52 -7.70
CA ALA A 88 -3.13 6.44 -6.78
C ALA A 88 -3.04 7.68 -5.87
N LEU A 89 -3.32 8.87 -6.38
CA LEU A 89 -3.43 10.10 -5.60
C LEU A 89 -4.56 10.02 -4.57
N TYR A 90 -5.73 9.55 -4.99
CA TYR A 90 -6.88 9.38 -4.10
C TYR A 90 -6.55 8.44 -2.93
N PHE A 91 -6.04 7.24 -3.22
CA PHE A 91 -5.67 6.27 -2.18
C PHE A 91 -4.55 6.79 -1.27
N THR A 92 -3.56 7.49 -1.83
CA THR A 92 -2.44 8.04 -1.04
C THR A 92 -2.92 9.15 -0.09
N ASN A 93 -3.82 10.01 -0.54
CA ASN A 93 -4.45 11.01 0.33
C ASN A 93 -5.30 10.35 1.43
N SER A 94 -6.16 9.41 1.06
CA SER A 94 -6.99 8.66 2.02
C SER A 94 -6.13 7.95 3.08
N ALA A 95 -5.04 7.29 2.67
CA ALA A 95 -4.12 6.62 3.59
C ALA A 95 -3.47 7.60 4.57
N LYS A 96 -3.04 8.77 4.09
CA LYS A 96 -2.51 9.84 4.94
C LYS A 96 -3.55 10.33 5.95
N GLU A 97 -4.77 10.59 5.50
CA GLU A 97 -5.87 11.04 6.36
C GLU A 97 -6.24 10.01 7.42
N CYS A 98 -6.20 8.72 7.09
CA CYS A 98 -6.40 7.62 8.04
C CYS A 98 -5.25 7.48 9.04
N GLY A 99 -4.09 8.10 8.81
CA GLY A 99 -2.93 8.04 9.68
C GLY A 99 -1.97 6.88 9.41
N ALA A 100 -1.92 6.37 8.18
CA ALA A 100 -0.86 5.46 7.74
C ALA A 100 0.51 6.14 7.84
N ASP A 101 1.55 5.36 8.13
CA ASP A 101 2.90 5.88 8.34
C ASP A 101 3.70 6.02 7.03
N ALA A 102 3.36 5.22 6.01
CA ALA A 102 3.95 5.28 4.67
C ALA A 102 2.99 4.67 3.64
N CYS A 103 3.31 4.86 2.35
CA CYS A 103 2.61 4.22 1.24
C CYS A 103 3.55 3.33 0.43
N LEU A 104 3.00 2.21 -0.08
CA LEU A 104 3.66 1.32 -1.04
C LEU A 104 2.99 1.52 -2.41
N LEU A 105 3.75 2.05 -3.36
CA LEU A 105 3.28 2.36 -4.70
C LEU A 105 3.79 1.32 -5.70
N VAL A 106 2.94 0.41 -6.12
CA VAL A 106 3.27 -0.52 -7.21
C VAL A 106 3.38 0.26 -8.53
N ALA A 107 4.33 -0.13 -9.39
CA ALA A 107 4.42 0.43 -10.73
C ALA A 107 3.09 0.23 -11.49
N PRO A 108 2.64 1.22 -12.29
CA PRO A 108 1.43 1.08 -13.10
C PRO A 108 1.45 -0.22 -13.90
N TYR A 109 0.46 -1.05 -13.69
CA TYR A 109 0.28 -2.35 -14.33
C TYR A 109 -0.63 -2.23 -15.55
N TYR A 110 -0.53 -3.18 -16.49
CA TYR A 110 -1.34 -3.29 -17.69
C TYR A 110 -1.02 -2.26 -18.79
N ASN A 111 -1.01 -0.96 -18.50
CA ASN A 111 -0.81 0.13 -19.48
C ASN A 111 0.66 0.38 -19.86
N LYS A 112 1.63 -0.29 -19.21
CA LYS A 112 3.06 -0.32 -19.55
C LYS A 112 3.66 1.05 -19.88
N PRO A 113 3.72 1.97 -18.90
CA PRO A 113 4.27 3.30 -19.12
C PRO A 113 5.77 3.26 -19.48
N THR A 114 6.24 4.30 -20.18
CA THR A 114 7.67 4.55 -20.38
C THR A 114 8.35 4.95 -19.08
N GLN A 115 9.70 4.96 -19.03
CA GLN A 115 10.46 5.41 -17.85
C GLN A 115 10.10 6.88 -17.49
N GLU A 116 9.97 7.75 -18.50
CA GLU A 116 9.52 9.13 -18.28
C GLU A 116 8.08 9.19 -17.73
N GLY A 117 7.19 8.32 -18.19
CA GLY A 117 5.84 8.18 -17.67
C GLY A 117 5.82 7.74 -16.21
N LEU A 118 6.64 6.74 -15.85
CA LEU A 118 6.84 6.28 -14.47
C LEU A 118 7.34 7.42 -13.57
N PHE A 119 8.36 8.15 -14.04
CA PHE A 119 8.89 9.30 -13.31
C PHE A 119 7.82 10.35 -13.02
N LYS A 120 7.07 10.76 -14.05
CA LYS A 120 5.99 11.75 -13.90
C LYS A 120 4.90 11.28 -12.96
N HIS A 121 4.53 9.99 -13.05
CA HIS A 121 3.52 9.36 -12.18
C HIS A 121 3.93 9.44 -10.71
N PHE A 122 5.09 8.91 -10.35
CA PHE A 122 5.56 8.90 -8.97
C PHE A 122 5.89 10.30 -8.44
N LYS A 123 6.49 11.15 -9.28
CA LYS A 123 6.78 12.54 -8.91
C LYS A 123 5.51 13.30 -8.53
N LEU A 124 4.46 13.21 -9.35
CA LEU A 124 3.21 13.90 -9.08
C LEU A 124 2.60 13.45 -7.74
N ILE A 125 2.62 12.15 -7.44
CA ILE A 125 2.11 11.63 -6.17
C ILE A 125 2.96 12.16 -5.01
N ALA A 126 4.30 12.12 -5.14
CA ALA A 126 5.22 12.55 -4.09
C ALA A 126 5.13 14.06 -3.80
N GLU A 127 4.91 14.89 -4.82
CA GLU A 127 4.75 16.34 -4.67
C GLU A 127 3.36 16.73 -4.15
N SER A 128 2.35 15.88 -4.36
CA SER A 128 0.96 16.16 -3.97
C SER A 128 0.65 15.74 -2.53
N VAL A 129 1.27 14.67 -2.03
CA VAL A 129 0.92 14.09 -0.72
C VAL A 129 2.17 13.93 0.13
N ASP A 130 2.24 14.68 1.22
CA ASP A 130 3.34 14.62 2.19
C ASP A 130 3.20 13.38 3.11
N ILE A 131 3.62 12.23 2.60
CA ILE A 131 3.73 10.94 3.29
C ILE A 131 4.92 10.18 2.71
N PRO A 132 5.71 9.43 3.50
CA PRO A 132 6.79 8.59 2.98
C PRO A 132 6.26 7.58 1.96
N GLN A 133 6.94 7.46 0.80
CA GLN A 133 6.53 6.60 -0.30
C GLN A 133 7.61 5.58 -0.62
N ILE A 134 7.21 4.32 -0.80
CA ILE A 134 8.05 3.19 -1.17
C ILE A 134 7.63 2.76 -2.58
N LEU A 135 8.54 2.81 -3.54
CA LEU A 135 8.27 2.35 -4.90
C LEU A 135 8.42 0.84 -4.96
N TYR A 136 7.41 0.16 -5.49
CA TYR A 136 7.36 -1.29 -5.60
C TYR A 136 7.43 -1.73 -7.06
N ASN A 137 8.55 -2.38 -7.40
CA ASN A 137 8.83 -2.89 -8.74
C ASN A 137 8.62 -4.40 -8.80
N VAL A 138 7.70 -4.85 -9.65
CA VAL A 138 7.36 -6.28 -9.84
C VAL A 138 7.05 -6.56 -11.31
N PRO A 139 8.08 -6.56 -12.19
CA PRO A 139 7.89 -6.60 -13.65
C PRO A 139 7.08 -7.79 -14.14
N SER A 140 7.17 -8.94 -13.47
CA SER A 140 6.41 -10.15 -13.82
C SER A 140 4.89 -9.98 -13.67
N ARG A 141 4.43 -9.04 -12.85
CA ARG A 141 3.01 -8.73 -12.63
C ARG A 141 2.54 -7.48 -13.36
N THR A 142 3.40 -6.45 -13.41
CA THR A 142 3.04 -5.15 -14.00
C THR A 142 3.25 -5.10 -15.51
N GLY A 143 4.17 -5.91 -16.03
CA GLY A 143 4.59 -5.86 -17.43
C GLY A 143 5.47 -4.66 -17.76
N CYS A 144 5.91 -3.89 -16.77
CA CYS A 144 6.91 -2.83 -16.89
C CYS A 144 7.95 -2.95 -15.79
N ASP A 145 9.15 -2.46 -16.05
CA ASP A 145 10.28 -2.48 -15.12
C ASP A 145 10.74 -1.05 -14.83
N MET A 146 10.93 -0.74 -13.56
CA MET A 146 11.53 0.53 -13.14
C MET A 146 13.05 0.40 -13.17
N GLU A 147 13.70 1.14 -14.04
CA GLU A 147 15.16 1.19 -14.07
C GLU A 147 15.70 1.91 -12.82
N LEU A 148 16.87 1.47 -12.34
CA LEU A 148 17.52 2.10 -11.18
C LEU A 148 17.80 3.60 -11.40
N SER A 149 18.05 4.01 -12.64
CA SER A 149 18.21 5.41 -13.02
C SER A 149 17.00 6.28 -12.71
N LEU A 150 15.79 5.71 -12.72
CA LEU A 150 14.56 6.45 -12.41
C LEU A 150 14.58 7.06 -11.00
N ILE A 151 15.13 6.35 -10.03
CA ILE A 151 15.15 6.75 -8.63
C ILE A 151 16.19 7.86 -8.37
N HIS A 152 17.18 7.99 -9.23
CA HIS A 152 18.29 8.94 -9.08
C HIS A 152 18.13 10.21 -9.92
N ILE A 153 17.01 10.34 -10.62
CA ILE A 153 16.68 11.57 -11.35
C ILE A 153 16.07 12.60 -10.39
#